data_0b4ddbf604fcf9065a7d5171acd2f61f
#
_entry.id   0b4ddbf604fcf9065a7d5171acd2f61f
#
_cell.length_a   1.000
_cell.length_b   1.000
_cell.length_c   1.000
_cell.angle_alpha   90.00
_cell.angle_beta   90.00
_cell.angle_gamma   90.00
#
_symmetry.space_group_name_H-M   'P 1'
#
loop_
_entity.id
_entity.type
_entity.pdbx_description
1 polymer ?
#
loop_
_entity_poly.entity_id
_entity_poly.type
_entity_poly.pdbx_seq_one_letter_code
_entity_poly.pdbx_strand_id
1 'polypeptide(L)'
;MQFTDVHNIYSDSRSKVALQRIKEVLNVEKPDLVIITGDIIYGKPAEEGFREVLGLVSDFQIPFGITFGNHDDEQGMTRKQLFDIASSFEYNLTTTAEGVSGFSNYILTVRSNDNTKDAAILYCMDSNTYSTIKNIEGYGFINFDQIEWYRENSKKFTSANGGNPVQSFAFFHIPIPEYSYAVEDQNAVMTGTRMEQVCAPKLNSGMFAAMKEMGDIKGIFVGHDHDNDYAVYWNNILLAYGRYTGGNTVYNHLSNGARVIELSEDGTSFTTWITLEKGERINKAVCPDDFIKD
;
A
#
# COMPACT_ATOMS: atom_id res chain seq x y z
N MET A 1 2.02 -8.39 -4.16
CA MET A 1 2.72 -7.34 -4.96
C MET A 1 1.96 -6.04 -4.84
N GLN A 2 2.67 -4.90 -4.82
CA GLN A 2 2.09 -3.57 -4.68
C GLN A 2 2.34 -2.74 -5.94
N PHE A 3 1.26 -2.20 -6.52
CA PHE A 3 1.28 -1.05 -7.41
C PHE A 3 0.82 0.20 -6.64
N THR A 4 1.26 1.36 -7.07
CA THR A 4 0.87 2.64 -6.45
C THR A 4 1.04 3.78 -7.44
N ASP A 5 0.27 4.84 -7.27
CA ASP A 5 0.46 6.09 -8.02
C ASP A 5 0.45 5.85 -9.54
N VAL A 6 -0.59 5.16 -10.02
CA VAL A 6 -0.74 4.86 -11.46
C VAL A 6 -1.06 6.12 -12.25
N HIS A 7 -1.83 7.03 -11.64
CA HIS A 7 -2.19 8.34 -12.20
C HIS A 7 -2.72 8.26 -13.63
N ASN A 8 -3.60 7.27 -13.87
CA ASN A 8 -4.15 7.04 -15.20
C ASN A 8 -5.06 8.17 -15.66
N ILE A 9 -4.86 8.63 -16.88
CA ILE A 9 -5.77 9.51 -17.60
C ILE A 9 -6.25 8.73 -18.83
N TYR A 10 -7.56 8.46 -18.89
CA TYR A 10 -8.14 7.66 -19.97
C TYR A 10 -7.82 8.23 -21.36
N SER A 11 -7.41 7.35 -22.27
CA SER A 11 -7.02 7.69 -23.65
C SER A 11 -5.83 8.64 -23.78
N ASP A 12 -5.12 8.99 -22.69
CA ASP A 12 -3.91 9.81 -22.74
C ASP A 12 -2.69 8.92 -23.08
N SER A 13 -1.90 9.34 -24.04
CA SER A 13 -0.71 8.61 -24.45
C SER A 13 0.35 8.49 -23.34
N ARG A 14 0.37 9.45 -22.41
CA ARG A 14 1.29 9.47 -21.27
C ARG A 14 1.01 8.35 -20.26
N SER A 15 -0.26 7.94 -20.14
CA SER A 15 -0.68 6.83 -19.28
C SER A 15 -0.29 5.45 -19.82
N LYS A 16 -0.03 5.32 -21.12
CA LYS A 16 0.30 4.02 -21.76
C LYS A 16 1.51 3.33 -21.13
N VAL A 17 2.47 4.12 -20.66
CA VAL A 17 3.68 3.59 -20.01
C VAL A 17 3.33 2.88 -18.71
N ALA A 18 2.40 3.46 -17.91
CA ALA A 18 1.92 2.83 -16.68
C ALA A 18 1.21 1.50 -16.96
N LEU A 19 0.24 1.50 -17.88
CA LEU A 19 -0.51 0.31 -18.26
C LEU A 19 0.40 -0.80 -18.82
N GLN A 20 1.41 -0.42 -19.62
CA GLN A 20 2.40 -1.35 -20.12
C GLN A 20 3.25 -1.92 -18.99
N ARG A 21 3.68 -1.09 -18.03
CA ARG A 21 4.47 -1.52 -16.87
C ARG A 21 3.71 -2.52 -16.00
N ILE A 22 2.43 -2.26 -15.73
CA ILE A 22 1.56 -3.20 -15.00
C ILE A 22 1.57 -4.57 -15.70
N LYS A 23 1.32 -4.61 -17.02
CA LYS A 23 1.33 -5.86 -17.80
C LYS A 23 2.67 -6.59 -17.72
N GLU A 24 3.78 -5.87 -17.90
CA GLU A 24 5.13 -6.45 -17.86
C GLU A 24 5.44 -7.08 -16.51
N VAL A 25 5.18 -6.34 -15.41
CA VAL A 25 5.49 -6.81 -14.08
C VAL A 25 4.59 -8.00 -13.68
N LEU A 26 3.30 -7.96 -14.00
CA LEU A 26 2.39 -9.09 -13.76
C LEU A 26 2.83 -10.37 -14.50
N ASN A 27 3.29 -10.25 -15.75
CA ASN A 27 3.79 -11.38 -16.53
C ASN A 27 5.09 -11.97 -15.96
N VAL A 28 5.98 -11.13 -15.45
CA VAL A 28 7.29 -11.55 -14.92
C VAL A 28 7.15 -12.13 -13.52
N GLU A 29 6.47 -11.43 -12.63
CA GLU A 29 6.42 -11.79 -11.21
C GLU A 29 5.32 -12.82 -10.90
N LYS A 30 4.22 -12.85 -11.65
CA LYS A 30 3.07 -13.76 -11.46
C LYS A 30 2.64 -13.84 -10.00
N PRO A 31 2.28 -12.71 -9.40
CA PRO A 31 1.97 -12.67 -7.96
C PRO A 31 0.67 -13.41 -7.63
N ASP A 32 0.57 -13.92 -6.41
CA ASP A 32 -0.66 -14.53 -5.88
C ASP A 32 -1.72 -13.48 -5.52
N LEU A 33 -1.29 -12.24 -5.25
CA LEU A 33 -2.15 -11.12 -4.86
C LEU A 33 -1.53 -9.79 -5.29
N VAL A 34 -2.39 -8.88 -5.73
CA VAL A 34 -2.04 -7.49 -6.03
C VAL A 34 -2.76 -6.56 -5.06
N ILE A 35 -2.03 -5.58 -4.49
CA ILE A 35 -2.64 -4.44 -3.79
C ILE A 35 -2.25 -3.17 -4.54
N ILE A 36 -3.24 -2.34 -4.89
CA ILE A 36 -3.02 -1.02 -5.49
C ILE A 36 -3.24 0.02 -4.40
N THR A 37 -2.17 0.69 -3.99
CA THR A 37 -2.22 1.62 -2.86
C THR A 37 -2.46 3.06 -3.30
N GLY A 38 -3.61 3.30 -3.96
CA GLY A 38 -4.14 4.64 -4.24
C GLY A 38 -3.53 5.37 -5.42
N ASP A 39 -4.10 6.54 -5.68
CA ASP A 39 -3.81 7.41 -6.80
C ASP A 39 -3.84 6.66 -8.14
N ILE A 40 -4.96 5.95 -8.34
CA ILE A 40 -5.19 5.10 -9.50
C ILE A 40 -5.44 5.95 -10.74
N ILE A 41 -6.19 7.06 -10.57
CA ILE A 41 -6.56 7.98 -11.65
C ILE A 41 -6.12 9.42 -11.37
N TYR A 42 -5.87 10.19 -12.45
CA TYR A 42 -5.48 11.60 -12.39
C TYR A 42 -6.16 12.46 -13.45
N GLY A 43 -7.26 12.02 -14.02
CA GLY A 43 -7.95 12.79 -15.06
C GLY A 43 -9.34 12.27 -15.38
N LYS A 44 -10.03 13.07 -16.21
CA LYS A 44 -11.38 12.77 -16.70
C LYS A 44 -11.31 12.15 -18.08
N PRO A 45 -12.25 11.25 -18.42
CA PRO A 45 -13.35 10.77 -17.59
C PRO A 45 -12.86 9.77 -16.52
N ALA A 46 -13.31 9.95 -15.28
CA ALA A 46 -12.83 9.21 -14.12
C ALA A 46 -13.20 7.72 -14.16
N GLU A 47 -14.46 7.40 -14.51
CA GLU A 47 -14.95 6.02 -14.55
C GLU A 47 -14.16 5.18 -15.55
N GLU A 48 -13.99 5.67 -16.77
CA GLU A 48 -13.27 4.96 -17.83
C GLU A 48 -11.80 4.75 -17.46
N GLY A 49 -11.15 5.79 -16.91
CA GLY A 49 -9.77 5.69 -16.46
C GLY A 49 -9.58 4.68 -15.33
N PHE A 50 -10.51 4.65 -14.38
CA PHE A 50 -10.49 3.72 -13.26
C PHE A 50 -10.75 2.28 -13.72
N ARG A 51 -11.77 2.08 -14.58
CA ARG A 51 -12.07 0.77 -15.17
C ARG A 51 -10.94 0.24 -16.05
N GLU A 52 -10.21 1.12 -16.75
CA GLU A 52 -9.08 0.72 -17.58
C GLU A 52 -7.95 0.08 -16.75
N VAL A 53 -7.61 0.65 -15.59
CA VAL A 53 -6.58 0.10 -14.68
C VAL A 53 -7.06 -1.20 -14.03
N LEU A 54 -8.26 -1.18 -13.42
CA LEU A 54 -8.76 -2.36 -12.71
C LEU A 54 -9.09 -3.51 -13.66
N GLY A 55 -9.64 -3.21 -14.85
CA GLY A 55 -9.88 -4.19 -15.89
C GLY A 55 -8.61 -4.87 -16.35
N LEU A 56 -7.56 -4.07 -16.56
CA LEU A 56 -6.24 -4.60 -16.91
C LEU A 56 -5.72 -5.60 -15.88
N VAL A 57 -5.81 -5.29 -14.58
CA VAL A 57 -5.36 -6.21 -13.52
C VAL A 57 -6.27 -7.44 -13.44
N SER A 58 -7.59 -7.25 -13.53
CA SER A 58 -8.59 -8.31 -13.50
C SER A 58 -8.44 -9.32 -14.65
N ASP A 59 -8.01 -8.86 -15.85
CA ASP A 59 -7.76 -9.72 -17.02
C ASP A 59 -6.67 -10.77 -16.78
N PHE A 60 -5.79 -10.54 -15.81
CA PHE A 60 -4.78 -11.52 -15.38
C PHE A 60 -5.35 -12.62 -14.49
N GLN A 61 -6.61 -12.50 -14.06
CA GLN A 61 -7.27 -13.45 -13.15
C GLN A 61 -6.53 -13.61 -11.80
N ILE A 62 -5.83 -12.56 -11.38
CA ILE A 62 -5.12 -12.52 -10.10
C ILE A 62 -6.03 -11.77 -9.10
N PRO A 63 -6.27 -12.31 -7.90
CA PRO A 63 -6.95 -11.58 -6.84
C PRO A 63 -6.27 -10.23 -6.58
N PHE A 64 -7.06 -9.17 -6.47
CA PHE A 64 -6.51 -7.86 -6.17
C PHE A 64 -7.40 -7.07 -5.21
N GLY A 65 -6.77 -6.14 -4.51
CA GLY A 65 -7.46 -5.16 -3.68
C GLY A 65 -6.91 -3.76 -3.92
N ILE A 66 -7.69 -2.75 -3.56
CA ILE A 66 -7.28 -1.35 -3.67
C ILE A 66 -7.42 -0.62 -2.34
N THR A 67 -6.61 0.41 -2.13
CA THR A 67 -6.90 1.53 -1.24
C THR A 67 -7.00 2.81 -2.06
N PHE A 68 -7.65 3.84 -1.52
CA PHE A 68 -7.72 5.13 -2.22
C PHE A 68 -6.55 6.03 -1.85
N GLY A 69 -6.10 6.81 -2.83
CA GLY A 69 -5.20 7.93 -2.66
C GLY A 69 -5.94 9.28 -2.61
N ASN A 70 -5.22 10.37 -2.48
CA ASN A 70 -5.84 11.69 -2.37
C ASN A 70 -6.36 12.22 -3.71
N HIS A 71 -5.86 11.74 -4.85
CA HIS A 71 -6.29 12.20 -6.17
C HIS A 71 -7.47 11.42 -6.76
N ASP A 72 -7.82 10.27 -6.23
CA ASP A 72 -8.84 9.40 -6.83
C ASP A 72 -10.22 10.05 -6.89
N ASP A 73 -10.64 10.81 -5.88
CA ASP A 73 -11.94 11.48 -5.85
C ASP A 73 -11.93 12.96 -6.31
N GLU A 74 -10.81 13.45 -6.82
CA GLU A 74 -10.71 14.79 -7.41
C GLU A 74 -11.27 14.88 -8.84
N GLN A 75 -11.49 13.73 -9.49
CA GLN A 75 -11.84 13.68 -10.91
C GLN A 75 -13.35 13.70 -11.18
N GLY A 76 -14.14 14.07 -10.17
CA GLY A 76 -15.60 14.27 -10.27
C GLY A 76 -16.42 13.03 -9.95
N MET A 77 -15.80 12.00 -9.39
CA MET A 77 -16.45 10.85 -8.76
C MET A 77 -16.09 10.79 -7.29
N THR A 78 -17.03 10.38 -6.46
CA THR A 78 -16.78 10.14 -5.04
C THR A 78 -16.09 8.79 -4.82
N ARG A 79 -15.37 8.63 -3.70
CA ARG A 79 -14.80 7.32 -3.30
C ARG A 79 -15.84 6.22 -3.27
N LYS A 80 -17.06 6.53 -2.82
CA LYS A 80 -18.17 5.55 -2.86
C LYS A 80 -18.46 5.06 -4.28
N GLN A 81 -18.57 5.97 -5.25
CA GLN A 81 -18.83 5.59 -6.64
C GLN A 81 -17.68 4.76 -7.23
N LEU A 82 -16.43 5.13 -6.95
CA LEU A 82 -15.26 4.36 -7.36
C LEU A 82 -15.21 2.98 -6.67
N PHE A 83 -15.57 2.91 -5.39
CA PHE A 83 -15.70 1.65 -4.67
C PHE A 83 -16.78 0.73 -5.28
N ASP A 84 -17.95 1.30 -5.63
CA ASP A 84 -19.03 0.54 -6.30
C ASP A 84 -18.56 -0.01 -7.66
N ILE A 85 -17.73 0.76 -8.40
CA ILE A 85 -17.11 0.31 -9.65
C ILE A 85 -16.12 -0.83 -9.37
N ALA A 86 -15.21 -0.66 -8.41
CA ALA A 86 -14.24 -1.69 -8.05
C ALA A 86 -14.93 -3.01 -7.68
N SER A 87 -16.02 -2.93 -6.93
CA SER A 87 -16.83 -4.09 -6.53
C SER A 87 -17.48 -4.85 -7.70
N SER A 88 -17.50 -4.29 -8.91
CA SER A 88 -18.02 -4.95 -10.11
C SER A 88 -17.01 -5.89 -10.79
N PHE A 89 -15.76 -5.90 -10.38
CA PHE A 89 -14.73 -6.78 -10.94
C PHE A 89 -14.65 -8.10 -10.19
N GLU A 90 -14.62 -9.21 -10.95
CA GLU A 90 -14.68 -10.57 -10.41
C GLU A 90 -13.54 -10.90 -9.44
N TYR A 91 -12.32 -10.45 -9.72
CA TYR A 91 -11.13 -10.76 -8.92
C TYR A 91 -10.83 -9.69 -7.86
N ASN A 92 -11.68 -8.67 -7.72
CA ASN A 92 -11.50 -7.64 -6.71
C ASN A 92 -11.93 -8.14 -5.32
N LEU A 93 -11.04 -8.00 -4.35
CA LEU A 93 -11.23 -8.37 -2.95
C LEU A 93 -11.51 -7.16 -2.03
N THR A 94 -11.57 -5.96 -2.61
CA THR A 94 -11.78 -4.73 -1.83
C THR A 94 -13.15 -4.74 -1.18
N THR A 95 -13.16 -4.56 0.14
CA THR A 95 -14.38 -4.32 0.90
C THR A 95 -14.22 -3.04 1.73
N THR A 96 -15.19 -2.72 2.55
CA THR A 96 -15.08 -1.60 3.49
C THR A 96 -15.74 -1.95 4.80
N ALA A 97 -15.11 -1.60 5.92
CA ALA A 97 -15.66 -1.81 7.25
C ALA A 97 -16.83 -0.84 7.48
N GLU A 98 -17.95 -1.36 7.96
CA GLU A 98 -19.13 -0.55 8.28
C GLU A 98 -18.89 0.30 9.53
N GLY A 99 -19.27 1.58 9.46
CA GLY A 99 -19.14 2.51 10.59
C GLY A 99 -17.71 2.99 10.84
N VAL A 100 -16.77 2.72 9.94
CA VAL A 100 -15.38 3.19 10.00
C VAL A 100 -15.17 4.28 8.95
N SER A 101 -14.48 5.35 9.31
CA SER A 101 -14.16 6.47 8.41
C SER A 101 -13.41 6.03 7.16
N GLY A 102 -13.73 6.63 6.01
CA GLY A 102 -13.11 6.31 4.71
C GLY A 102 -13.77 5.13 4.00
N PHE A 103 -13.25 4.82 2.82
CA PHE A 103 -13.62 3.66 2.00
C PHE A 103 -12.38 2.81 1.78
N SER A 104 -12.51 1.49 1.63
CA SER A 104 -11.38 0.55 1.49
C SER A 104 -10.63 0.25 2.81
N ASN A 105 -11.35 0.24 3.95
CA ASN A 105 -10.81 -0.36 5.19
C ASN A 105 -11.25 -1.82 5.24
N TYR A 106 -10.33 -2.75 4.98
CA TYR A 106 -10.63 -4.18 4.95
C TYR A 106 -9.41 -5.02 5.33
N ILE A 107 -9.66 -6.31 5.54
CA ILE A 107 -8.65 -7.28 5.93
C ILE A 107 -8.65 -8.42 4.93
N LEU A 108 -7.46 -8.83 4.49
CA LEU A 108 -7.26 -10.06 3.76
C LEU A 108 -6.44 -11.02 4.62
N THR A 109 -6.78 -12.30 4.58
CA THR A 109 -6.04 -13.35 5.27
C THR A 109 -5.30 -14.21 4.25
N VAL A 110 -4.00 -14.40 4.47
CA VAL A 110 -3.20 -15.37 3.73
C VAL A 110 -3.18 -16.65 4.54
N ARG A 111 -3.71 -17.74 3.95
CA ARG A 111 -3.77 -19.04 4.61
C ARG A 111 -2.43 -19.77 4.49
N SER A 112 -2.12 -20.61 5.48
CA SER A 112 -1.02 -21.56 5.38
C SER A 112 -1.21 -22.55 4.22
N ASN A 113 -0.13 -23.15 3.71
CA ASN A 113 -0.19 -24.10 2.59
C ASN A 113 -1.09 -25.29 2.86
N ASP A 114 -1.17 -25.74 4.12
CA ASP A 114 -2.06 -26.80 4.57
C ASP A 114 -3.48 -26.32 4.91
N ASN A 115 -3.74 -25.02 4.76
CA ASN A 115 -5.00 -24.33 5.05
C ASN A 115 -5.50 -24.49 6.51
N THR A 116 -4.62 -24.74 7.46
CA THR A 116 -5.01 -24.98 8.87
C THR A 116 -5.04 -23.71 9.71
N LYS A 117 -4.25 -22.69 9.35
CA LYS A 117 -4.12 -21.43 10.09
C LYS A 117 -3.98 -20.22 9.17
N ASP A 118 -4.13 -19.03 9.74
CA ASP A 118 -3.75 -17.79 9.08
C ASP A 118 -2.23 -17.63 9.15
N ALA A 119 -1.56 -17.60 8.00
CA ALA A 119 -0.12 -17.40 7.90
C ALA A 119 0.25 -15.91 7.92
N ALA A 120 -0.60 -15.04 7.37
CA ALA A 120 -0.42 -13.60 7.46
C ALA A 120 -1.77 -12.86 7.37
N ILE A 121 -1.80 -11.65 7.93
CA ILE A 121 -2.94 -10.74 7.87
C ILE A 121 -2.52 -9.47 7.14
N LEU A 122 -3.33 -9.02 6.18
CA LEU A 122 -3.11 -7.79 5.43
C LEU A 122 -4.20 -6.79 5.77
N TYR A 123 -3.82 -5.70 6.42
CA TYR A 123 -4.70 -4.56 6.72
C TYR A 123 -4.60 -3.55 5.59
N CYS A 124 -5.63 -3.42 4.80
CA CYS A 124 -5.77 -2.39 3.79
C CYS A 124 -6.61 -1.26 4.37
N MET A 125 -6.09 -0.03 4.36
CA MET A 125 -6.75 1.10 5.00
C MET A 125 -6.81 2.31 4.08
N ASP A 126 -7.89 3.06 4.19
CA ASP A 126 -8.00 4.38 3.57
C ASP A 126 -7.22 5.39 4.42
N SER A 127 -6.15 5.96 3.87
CA SER A 127 -5.37 7.02 4.54
C SER A 127 -6.03 8.39 4.48
N ASN A 128 -7.25 8.44 3.97
CA ASN A 128 -8.03 9.66 3.74
C ASN A 128 -7.42 10.58 2.66
N THR A 129 -7.85 11.84 2.61
CA THR A 129 -7.39 12.83 1.63
C THR A 129 -6.69 13.99 2.33
N TYR A 130 -7.19 15.20 2.13
CA TYR A 130 -6.70 16.41 2.78
C TYR A 130 -7.30 16.60 4.17
N SER A 131 -6.62 17.37 5.00
CA SER A 131 -7.08 17.70 6.34
C SER A 131 -8.39 18.50 6.29
N THR A 132 -9.37 18.06 7.08
CA THR A 132 -10.63 18.80 7.31
C THR A 132 -10.60 19.64 8.58
N ILE A 133 -9.50 19.62 9.32
CA ILE A 133 -9.36 20.33 10.58
C ILE A 133 -9.01 21.79 10.29
N LYS A 134 -9.79 22.72 10.83
CA LYS A 134 -9.58 24.16 10.65
C LYS A 134 -8.16 24.57 11.04
N ASN A 135 -7.49 25.32 10.16
CA ASN A 135 -6.10 25.81 10.32
C ASN A 135 -5.02 24.73 10.30
N ILE A 136 -5.34 23.50 9.93
CA ILE A 136 -4.36 22.45 9.66
C ILE A 136 -4.41 22.15 8.16
N GLU A 137 -3.40 22.63 7.45
CA GLU A 137 -3.25 22.39 6.00
C GLU A 137 -2.50 21.07 5.75
N GLY A 138 -2.62 20.59 4.52
CA GLY A 138 -1.98 19.35 4.05
C GLY A 138 -2.92 18.15 4.19
N TYR A 139 -2.36 16.99 4.45
CA TYR A 139 -3.09 15.73 4.41
C TYR A 139 -3.83 15.42 5.71
N GLY A 140 -4.93 14.67 5.58
CA GLY A 140 -5.64 14.04 6.69
C GLY A 140 -4.85 12.85 7.23
N PHE A 141 -5.16 12.44 8.44
CA PHE A 141 -4.54 11.29 9.10
C PHE A 141 -5.50 10.09 9.14
N ILE A 142 -4.97 8.91 9.42
CA ILE A 142 -5.79 7.72 9.74
C ILE A 142 -6.57 8.03 11.00
N ASN A 143 -7.91 8.00 10.93
CA ASN A 143 -8.79 8.44 11.98
C ASN A 143 -8.79 7.49 13.19
N PHE A 144 -9.22 7.98 14.35
CA PHE A 144 -9.23 7.19 15.61
C PHE A 144 -10.14 5.96 15.54
N ASP A 145 -11.24 6.02 14.80
CA ASP A 145 -12.13 4.89 14.57
C ASP A 145 -11.49 3.81 13.69
N GLN A 146 -10.66 4.21 12.70
CA GLN A 146 -9.85 3.28 11.90
C GLN A 146 -8.77 2.60 12.76
N ILE A 147 -8.13 3.36 13.67
CA ILE A 147 -7.15 2.81 14.63
C ILE A 147 -7.82 1.82 15.57
N GLU A 148 -9.00 2.13 16.11
CA GLU A 148 -9.71 1.22 16.99
C GLU A 148 -10.18 -0.03 16.24
N TRP A 149 -10.69 0.11 15.01
CA TRP A 149 -11.01 -1.02 14.14
C TRP A 149 -9.80 -1.94 13.92
N TYR A 150 -8.63 -1.38 13.64
CA TYR A 150 -7.39 -2.16 13.54
C TYR A 150 -7.08 -2.91 14.83
N ARG A 151 -7.07 -2.20 15.98
CA ARG A 151 -6.75 -2.79 17.29
C ARG A 151 -7.70 -3.91 17.68
N GLU A 152 -8.99 -3.75 17.46
CA GLU A 152 -9.99 -4.78 17.72
C GLU A 152 -9.77 -6.04 16.89
N ASN A 153 -9.48 -5.87 15.60
CA ASN A 153 -9.24 -7.01 14.71
C ASN A 153 -7.90 -7.70 15.03
N SER A 154 -6.83 -6.94 15.30
CA SER A 154 -5.55 -7.50 15.75
C SER A 154 -5.71 -8.36 17.01
N LYS A 155 -6.47 -7.89 18.00
CA LYS A 155 -6.80 -8.67 19.22
C LYS A 155 -7.58 -9.95 18.89
N LYS A 156 -8.53 -9.89 17.95
CA LYS A 156 -9.31 -11.07 17.52
C LYS A 156 -8.41 -12.13 16.89
N PHE A 157 -7.53 -11.73 15.94
CA PHE A 157 -6.57 -12.65 15.31
C PHE A 157 -5.56 -13.23 16.31
N THR A 158 -5.03 -12.40 17.19
CA THR A 158 -4.13 -12.82 18.26
C THR A 158 -4.81 -13.85 19.18
N SER A 159 -6.04 -13.59 19.60
CA SER A 159 -6.81 -14.51 20.42
C SER A 159 -7.09 -15.84 19.70
N ALA A 160 -7.49 -15.77 18.44
CA ALA A 160 -7.72 -16.96 17.61
C ALA A 160 -6.45 -17.79 17.38
N ASN A 161 -5.27 -17.14 17.43
CA ASN A 161 -3.95 -17.79 17.30
C ASN A 161 -3.32 -18.14 18.66
N GLY A 162 -4.13 -18.45 19.65
CA GLY A 162 -3.66 -18.92 20.97
C GLY A 162 -2.94 -17.86 21.79
N GLY A 163 -3.22 -16.58 21.57
CA GLY A 163 -2.61 -15.45 22.27
C GLY A 163 -1.32 -14.93 21.63
N ASN A 164 -0.90 -15.50 20.50
CA ASN A 164 0.28 -15.04 19.77
C ASN A 164 -0.14 -14.14 18.59
N PRO A 165 0.47 -12.96 18.41
CA PRO A 165 0.21 -12.14 17.23
C PRO A 165 0.51 -12.90 15.93
N VAL A 166 -0.37 -12.79 14.94
CA VAL A 166 -0.11 -13.28 13.58
C VAL A 166 0.69 -12.21 12.86
N GLN A 167 1.74 -12.60 12.09
CA GLN A 167 2.45 -11.63 11.28
C GLN A 167 1.48 -10.86 10.38
N SER A 168 1.56 -9.55 10.40
CA SER A 168 0.63 -8.70 9.70
C SER A 168 1.33 -7.59 8.92
N PHE A 169 0.69 -7.10 7.88
CA PHE A 169 1.19 -6.05 7.00
C PHE A 169 0.11 -5.02 6.76
N ALA A 170 0.48 -3.75 6.73
CA ALA A 170 -0.44 -2.65 6.48
C ALA A 170 -0.19 -2.00 5.12
N PHE A 171 -1.26 -1.69 4.39
CA PHE A 171 -1.23 -1.06 3.07
C PHE A 171 -2.16 0.14 3.07
N PHE A 172 -1.62 1.30 2.77
CA PHE A 172 -2.38 2.54 2.58
C PHE A 172 -1.59 3.52 1.71
N HIS A 173 -2.18 4.65 1.31
CA HIS A 173 -1.57 5.53 0.34
C HIS A 173 -0.62 6.55 0.98
N ILE A 174 -1.16 7.46 1.81
CA ILE A 174 -0.39 8.57 2.39
C ILE A 174 0.45 8.05 3.56
N PRO A 175 1.78 8.30 3.58
CA PRO A 175 2.64 7.84 4.67
C PRO A 175 2.26 8.47 6.02
N ILE A 176 2.51 7.74 7.11
CA ILE A 176 2.41 8.28 8.46
C ILE A 176 3.69 9.07 8.82
N PRO A 177 3.64 10.00 9.79
CA PRO A 177 4.79 10.85 10.15
C PRO A 177 6.06 10.10 10.53
N GLU A 178 5.94 8.86 10.97
CA GLU A 178 7.06 8.00 11.36
C GLU A 178 8.02 7.68 10.19
N TYR A 179 7.56 7.75 8.95
CA TYR A 179 8.45 7.64 7.78
C TYR A 179 9.54 8.72 7.79
N SER A 180 9.20 9.97 8.18
CA SER A 180 10.21 11.04 8.36
C SER A 180 11.15 10.73 9.53
N TYR A 181 10.62 10.28 10.66
CA TYR A 181 11.43 9.99 11.85
C TYR A 181 12.41 8.85 11.60
N ALA A 182 11.97 7.82 10.90
CA ALA A 182 12.78 6.64 10.60
C ALA A 182 14.00 6.96 9.71
N VAL A 183 13.82 7.80 8.68
CA VAL A 183 14.94 8.16 7.78
C VAL A 183 15.88 9.20 8.36
N GLU A 184 15.49 9.89 9.43
CA GLU A 184 16.33 10.80 10.19
C GLU A 184 17.12 10.11 11.32
N ASP A 185 16.72 8.89 11.69
CA ASP A 185 17.45 8.10 12.70
C ASP A 185 18.74 7.53 12.10
N GLN A 186 19.88 8.01 12.59
CA GLN A 186 21.21 7.59 12.14
C GLN A 186 21.51 6.10 12.39
N ASN A 187 20.75 5.44 13.25
CA ASN A 187 20.89 4.03 13.53
C ASN A 187 20.02 3.15 12.62
N ALA A 188 19.03 3.71 11.94
CA ALA A 188 18.20 2.96 11.01
C ALA A 188 19.01 2.57 9.75
N VAL A 189 18.72 1.36 9.24
CA VAL A 189 19.25 0.90 7.97
C VAL A 189 18.18 1.11 6.91
N MET A 190 18.54 1.79 5.84
CA MET A 190 17.67 2.08 4.70
C MET A 190 18.25 1.45 3.44
N THR A 191 17.40 0.88 2.62
CA THR A 191 17.70 0.47 1.23
C THR A 191 16.76 1.19 0.27
N GLY A 192 17.19 1.39 -0.97
CA GLY A 192 16.39 2.09 -1.98
C GLY A 192 16.72 3.57 -2.08
N THR A 193 15.83 4.33 -2.71
CA THR A 193 16.03 5.73 -3.09
C THR A 193 15.11 6.65 -2.30
N ARG A 194 15.67 7.73 -1.75
CA ARG A 194 14.96 8.86 -1.17
C ARG A 194 15.36 10.13 -1.91
N MET A 195 14.47 10.67 -2.71
CA MET A 195 14.73 11.88 -3.49
C MET A 195 13.83 13.05 -3.12
N GLU A 196 12.78 12.80 -2.34
CA GLU A 196 11.90 13.84 -1.86
C GLU A 196 11.58 13.70 -0.37
N GLN A 197 11.00 14.78 0.19
CA GLN A 197 10.55 14.79 1.57
C GLN A 197 9.28 13.95 1.73
N VAL A 198 9.11 13.35 2.90
CA VAL A 198 7.90 12.62 3.25
C VAL A 198 6.73 13.60 3.39
N CYS A 199 5.72 13.44 2.56
CA CYS A 199 4.50 14.24 2.55
C CYS A 199 3.41 13.65 3.47
N ALA A 200 3.74 13.46 4.74
CA ALA A 200 2.83 12.94 5.75
C ALA A 200 1.87 14.01 6.32
N PRO A 201 0.76 13.60 6.98
CA PRO A 201 -0.08 14.49 7.78
C PRO A 201 0.74 15.28 8.81
N LYS A 202 0.36 16.56 9.00
CA LYS A 202 0.97 17.40 10.06
C LYS A 202 0.61 16.93 11.47
N LEU A 203 -0.51 16.23 11.62
CA LEU A 203 -0.94 15.66 12.89
C LEU A 203 -0.71 14.16 12.87
N ASN A 204 -0.08 13.66 13.93
CA ASN A 204 0.09 12.24 14.16
C ASN A 204 -1.09 11.72 14.99
N SER A 205 -1.86 10.76 14.44
CA SER A 205 -2.99 10.15 15.14
C SER A 205 -2.60 9.00 16.09
N GLY A 206 -1.34 8.57 16.07
CA GLY A 206 -0.86 7.47 16.89
C GLY A 206 -1.03 6.09 16.27
N MET A 207 -1.29 5.99 14.96
CA MET A 207 -1.45 4.70 14.29
C MET A 207 -0.22 3.80 14.47
N PHE A 208 0.98 4.34 14.33
CA PHE A 208 2.22 3.58 14.55
C PHE A 208 2.33 3.06 15.99
N ALA A 209 1.98 3.90 16.96
CA ALA A 209 1.98 3.50 18.37
C ALA A 209 0.99 2.34 18.64
N ALA A 210 -0.19 2.38 18.01
CA ALA A 210 -1.17 1.29 18.08
C ALA A 210 -0.61 0.00 17.46
N MET A 211 0.06 0.08 16.30
CA MET A 211 0.73 -1.07 15.67
C MET A 211 1.84 -1.65 16.56
N LYS A 212 2.61 -0.80 17.21
CA LYS A 212 3.64 -1.24 18.18
C LYS A 212 3.02 -1.92 19.40
N GLU A 213 1.93 -1.40 19.93
CA GLU A 213 1.23 -1.97 21.07
C GLU A 213 0.67 -3.37 20.74
N MET A 214 0.08 -3.55 19.56
CA MET A 214 -0.47 -4.83 19.13
C MET A 214 0.61 -5.87 18.78
N GLY A 215 1.76 -5.44 18.27
CA GLY A 215 2.94 -6.28 18.04
C GLY A 215 2.85 -7.23 16.83
N ASP A 216 1.80 -7.13 16.04
CA ASP A 216 1.54 -8.00 14.89
C ASP A 216 2.15 -7.46 13.58
N ILE A 217 2.23 -6.12 13.40
CA ILE A 217 2.70 -5.50 12.15
C ILE A 217 4.21 -5.69 11.98
N LYS A 218 4.59 -6.28 10.83
CA LYS A 218 5.99 -6.45 10.40
C LYS A 218 6.41 -5.45 9.35
N GLY A 219 5.47 -4.95 8.53
CA GLY A 219 5.75 -3.98 7.49
C GLY A 219 4.54 -3.10 7.18
N ILE A 220 4.82 -1.85 6.80
CA ILE A 220 3.87 -0.87 6.32
C ILE A 220 4.29 -0.46 4.92
N PHE A 221 3.37 -0.50 3.97
CA PHE A 221 3.62 -0.21 2.55
C PHE A 221 2.71 0.92 2.08
N VAL A 222 3.33 2.00 1.58
CA VAL A 222 2.65 3.24 1.17
C VAL A 222 3.01 3.63 -0.26
N GLY A 223 2.33 4.64 -0.80
CA GLY A 223 2.65 5.33 -2.06
C GLY A 223 2.90 6.82 -1.84
N HIS A 224 2.28 7.67 -2.66
CA HIS A 224 2.15 9.11 -2.51
C HIS A 224 3.37 9.94 -2.90
N ASP A 225 4.55 9.61 -2.40
CA ASP A 225 5.79 10.34 -2.70
C ASP A 225 6.53 9.64 -3.85
N HIS A 226 6.38 10.15 -5.08
CA HIS A 226 6.72 9.43 -6.33
C HIS A 226 8.22 9.17 -6.50
N ASP A 227 9.05 10.02 -5.92
CA ASP A 227 10.50 9.94 -6.02
C ASP A 227 11.14 9.22 -4.82
N ASN A 228 10.32 8.53 -4.03
CA ASN A 228 10.75 7.64 -2.96
C ASN A 228 10.38 6.19 -3.28
N ASP A 229 11.34 5.28 -3.12
CA ASP A 229 11.11 3.83 -3.15
C ASP A 229 11.85 3.11 -2.03
N TYR A 230 12.31 3.86 -1.04
CA TYR A 230 13.07 3.29 0.05
C TYR A 230 12.25 2.37 0.96
N ALA A 231 12.97 1.49 1.64
CA ALA A 231 12.51 0.74 2.78
C ALA A 231 13.47 0.98 3.95
N VAL A 232 12.95 1.26 5.12
CA VAL A 232 13.72 1.52 6.34
C VAL A 232 13.14 0.73 7.51
N TYR A 233 13.97 0.01 8.24
CA TYR A 233 13.53 -0.75 9.40
C TYR A 233 13.70 0.10 10.66
N TRP A 234 12.58 0.37 11.32
CA TRP A 234 12.55 1.26 12.47
C TRP A 234 11.63 0.74 13.56
N ASN A 235 12.12 0.66 14.77
CA ASN A 235 11.35 0.11 15.90
C ASN A 235 10.69 -1.25 15.59
N ASN A 236 11.41 -2.15 14.93
CA ASN A 236 10.97 -3.50 14.55
C ASN A 236 9.78 -3.55 13.57
N ILE A 237 9.58 -2.52 12.76
CA ILE A 237 8.62 -2.49 11.65
C ILE A 237 9.35 -1.96 10.41
N LEU A 238 9.18 -2.61 9.27
CA LEU A 238 9.64 -2.09 7.98
C LEU A 238 8.68 -1.00 7.49
N LEU A 239 9.18 0.20 7.26
CA LEU A 239 8.46 1.29 6.61
C LEU A 239 8.94 1.38 5.16
N ALA A 240 8.10 1.05 4.20
CA ALA A 240 8.47 0.94 2.80
C ALA A 240 7.53 1.71 1.88
N TYR A 241 8.11 2.48 0.96
CA TYR A 241 7.36 3.01 -0.17
C TYR A 241 7.18 1.94 -1.25
N GLY A 242 6.05 1.95 -1.92
CA GLY A 242 5.90 1.33 -3.23
C GLY A 242 6.82 2.01 -4.25
N ARG A 243 6.97 1.40 -5.42
CA ARG A 243 7.58 2.07 -6.55
C ARG A 243 6.48 2.73 -7.38
N TYR A 244 6.63 4.03 -7.68
CA TYR A 244 5.76 4.72 -8.61
C TYR A 244 5.51 3.86 -9.85
N THR A 245 4.24 3.54 -10.11
CA THR A 245 3.86 2.68 -11.25
C THR A 245 3.47 3.51 -12.47
N GLY A 246 3.16 4.79 -12.26
CA GLY A 246 2.60 5.70 -13.23
C GLY A 246 3.43 5.92 -14.48
N GLY A 247 2.80 6.60 -15.42
CA GLY A 247 3.44 7.03 -16.66
C GLY A 247 4.02 8.45 -16.55
N ASN A 248 3.83 9.25 -17.59
CA ASN A 248 4.34 10.62 -17.66
C ASN A 248 3.23 11.67 -17.41
N THR A 249 2.21 11.33 -16.63
CA THR A 249 1.07 12.21 -16.34
C THR A 249 1.34 13.20 -15.22
N VAL A 250 2.20 12.83 -14.29
CA VAL A 250 2.68 13.65 -13.16
C VAL A 250 4.21 13.59 -13.08
N TYR A 251 4.80 14.33 -12.14
CA TYR A 251 6.25 14.29 -11.94
C TYR A 251 6.70 12.91 -11.46
N ASN A 252 7.87 12.51 -11.92
CA ASN A 252 8.56 11.30 -11.49
C ASN A 252 9.97 11.32 -12.08
N HIS A 253 11.00 11.12 -11.25
CA HIS A 253 12.40 11.06 -11.67
C HIS A 253 12.97 9.64 -11.61
N LEU A 254 12.22 8.72 -11.01
CA LEU A 254 12.58 7.30 -10.96
C LEU A 254 11.87 6.53 -12.09
N SER A 255 12.50 5.51 -12.65
CA SER A 255 11.83 4.61 -13.60
C SER A 255 10.67 3.89 -12.93
N ASN A 256 9.52 3.80 -13.60
CA ASN A 256 8.33 3.19 -13.04
C ASN A 256 8.46 1.66 -12.87
N GLY A 257 7.75 1.12 -11.88
CA GLY A 257 7.82 -0.28 -11.53
C GLY A 257 6.76 -0.71 -10.51
N ALA A 258 7.09 -1.73 -9.75
CA ALA A 258 6.25 -2.22 -8.64
C ALA A 258 7.13 -2.75 -7.51
N ARG A 259 6.59 -2.75 -6.29
CA ARG A 259 7.20 -3.44 -5.15
C ARG A 259 6.64 -4.85 -5.04
N VAL A 260 7.52 -5.82 -4.89
CA VAL A 260 7.17 -7.20 -4.59
C VAL A 260 7.45 -7.48 -3.11
N ILE A 261 6.55 -8.23 -2.48
CA ILE A 261 6.67 -8.68 -1.08
C ILE A 261 6.44 -10.19 -1.10
N GLU A 262 7.45 -10.96 -0.73
CA GLU A 262 7.40 -12.41 -0.62
C GLU A 262 7.37 -12.78 0.84
N LEU A 263 6.26 -13.38 1.28
CA LEU A 263 6.02 -13.71 2.68
C LEU A 263 6.51 -15.13 3.00
N SER A 264 7.18 -15.29 4.13
CA SER A 264 7.52 -16.59 4.69
C SER A 264 6.35 -17.08 5.55
N GLU A 265 5.95 -18.33 5.37
CA GLU A 265 4.82 -18.93 6.11
C GLU A 265 5.11 -19.09 7.61
N ASP A 266 6.37 -19.22 7.99
CA ASP A 266 6.78 -19.34 9.38
C ASP A 266 6.74 -18.02 10.16
N GLY A 267 6.58 -16.90 9.44
CA GLY A 267 6.46 -15.57 10.03
C GLY A 267 7.77 -15.00 10.60
N THR A 268 8.90 -15.64 10.33
CA THR A 268 10.21 -15.19 10.85
C THR A 268 10.80 -14.06 10.03
N SER A 269 10.57 -14.08 8.72
CA SER A 269 11.10 -13.11 7.77
C SER A 269 10.18 -12.91 6.57
N PHE A 270 10.44 -11.88 5.79
CA PHE A 270 9.87 -11.68 4.46
C PHE A 270 10.90 -10.97 3.58
N THR A 271 10.79 -11.15 2.27
CA THR A 271 11.68 -10.50 1.31
C THR A 271 10.92 -9.45 0.52
N THR A 272 11.57 -8.33 0.21
CA THR A 272 10.99 -7.32 -0.68
C THR A 272 12.01 -6.85 -1.70
N TRP A 273 11.52 -6.46 -2.88
CA TRP A 273 12.31 -5.87 -3.98
C TRP A 273 11.44 -4.99 -4.86
N ILE A 274 12.09 -4.22 -5.71
CA ILE A 274 11.43 -3.45 -6.77
C ILE A 274 11.66 -4.17 -8.10
N THR A 275 10.58 -4.34 -8.88
CA THR A 275 10.66 -4.85 -10.25
C THR A 275 10.36 -3.72 -11.23
N LEU A 276 11.31 -3.50 -12.14
CA LEU A 276 11.32 -2.47 -13.18
C LEU A 276 11.02 -3.06 -14.58
N GLU A 277 11.27 -2.24 -15.59
CA GLU A 277 11.16 -2.64 -17.00
C GLU A 277 11.98 -3.91 -17.28
N LYS A 278 11.46 -4.79 -18.15
CA LYS A 278 12.09 -6.06 -18.57
C LYS A 278 12.35 -7.03 -17.42
N GLY A 279 11.70 -6.82 -16.25
CA GLY A 279 11.85 -7.68 -15.09
C GLY A 279 13.16 -7.47 -14.33
N GLU A 280 13.83 -6.33 -14.50
CA GLU A 280 14.97 -5.96 -13.67
C GLU A 280 14.53 -5.84 -12.21
N ARG A 281 15.21 -6.55 -11.31
CA ARG A 281 14.96 -6.51 -9.87
C ARG A 281 16.07 -5.75 -9.17
N ILE A 282 15.69 -4.74 -8.39
CA ILE A 282 16.61 -3.90 -7.60
C ILE A 282 16.19 -3.86 -6.14
N ASN A 283 17.08 -3.43 -5.26
CA ASN A 283 16.83 -3.19 -3.83
C ASN A 283 16.21 -4.41 -3.10
N LYS A 284 16.66 -5.62 -3.49
CA LYS A 284 16.21 -6.84 -2.81
C LYS A 284 16.79 -6.89 -1.40
N ALA A 285 15.91 -7.10 -0.43
CA ALA A 285 16.30 -7.19 0.98
C ALA A 285 15.40 -8.19 1.74
N VAL A 286 16.00 -8.90 2.68
CA VAL A 286 15.32 -9.79 3.63
C VAL A 286 15.10 -9.02 4.93
N CYS A 287 13.86 -8.94 5.38
CA CYS A 287 13.50 -8.27 6.61
C CYS A 287 13.24 -9.31 7.72
N PRO A 288 13.82 -9.14 8.91
CA PRO A 288 14.63 -8.00 9.36
C PRO A 288 16.13 -8.08 9.03
N ASP A 289 16.66 -9.20 8.57
CA ASP A 289 18.08 -9.55 8.58
C ASP A 289 18.97 -8.51 7.90
N ASP A 290 18.60 -8.02 6.70
CA ASP A 290 19.39 -7.03 5.96
C ASP A 290 19.27 -5.60 6.52
N PHE A 291 18.43 -5.39 7.53
CA PHE A 291 18.18 -4.09 8.16
C PHE A 291 18.73 -3.98 9.61
N ILE A 292 19.37 -5.01 10.10
CA ILE A 292 20.00 -5.00 11.43
C ILE A 292 21.49 -4.72 11.24
N LYS A 293 22.01 -3.69 11.96
CA LYS A 293 23.46 -3.45 12.02
C LYS A 293 24.10 -4.48 12.96
N ASP A 294 25.21 -5.07 12.54
CA ASP A 294 26.09 -5.88 13.36
C ASP A 294 26.69 -5.08 14.55
#